data_2587c6832da72eeb5d880f1d84ae75e7
#
_entry.id   2587c6832da72eeb5d880f1d84ae75e7
#
_cell.length_a   1.000
_cell.length_b   1.000
_cell.length_c   1.000
_cell.angle_alpha   90.00
_cell.angle_beta   90.00
_cell.angle_gamma   90.00
#
_symmetry.space_group_name_H-M   'P 1'
#
loop_
_entity.id
_entity.type
_entity.pdbx_description
1 polymer ?
#
loop_
_entity_poly.entity_id
_entity_poly.type
_entity_poly.pdbx_seq_one_letter_code
_entity_poly.pdbx_strand_id
1 'polypeptide(L)'
;LGCETYASDYNPVATLILKCTLEYPQRYARGEELKEGPLRGDVSKNLLVQDVERWGNWVLEEARKEIGRFYPVDEDGSIPVGYIWARTIKCQNPACGAEIPLMTQFWLAKKGDKRVSLYPYVADGKVEFKIVGTGYEEMPKDFNPDKGTVHKAITRCPVCGSVIDGKSVSRLFREGKAGQRMIAVVLHNPKGKGKTYRVANEKDISVFREAERYLEEKRKKLFDEWGMDPVPDEPTPEGKG
;
A
#
# COMPACT_ATOMS: atom_id res chain seq x y z
N LEU A 1 -23.88 5.16 -33.51
CA LEU A 1 -23.59 4.58 -34.83
C LEU A 1 -24.59 3.45 -35.22
N GLY A 2 -25.50 3.04 -34.33
CA GLY A 2 -26.55 2.07 -34.60
C GLY A 2 -26.08 0.61 -34.78
N CYS A 3 -24.85 0.28 -34.40
CA CYS A 3 -24.34 -1.08 -34.43
C CYS A 3 -24.56 -1.79 -33.09
N GLU A 4 -25.02 -3.04 -33.13
CA GLU A 4 -24.95 -3.91 -31.96
C GLU A 4 -23.51 -4.41 -31.79
N THR A 5 -22.96 -4.24 -30.58
CA THR A 5 -21.58 -4.60 -30.30
C THR A 5 -21.55 -5.63 -29.18
N TYR A 6 -20.87 -6.74 -29.41
CA TYR A 6 -20.62 -7.78 -28.42
C TYR A 6 -19.15 -7.78 -28.03
N ALA A 7 -18.88 -7.68 -26.74
CA ALA A 7 -17.54 -7.75 -26.18
C ALA A 7 -17.47 -8.87 -25.14
N SER A 8 -16.41 -9.67 -25.16
CA SER A 8 -16.20 -10.77 -24.22
C SER A 8 -14.73 -10.88 -23.80
N ASP A 9 -14.51 -11.38 -22.58
CA ASP A 9 -13.18 -11.69 -22.06
C ASP A 9 -13.28 -12.90 -21.13
N TYR A 10 -12.21 -13.68 -21.04
CA TYR A 10 -12.12 -14.80 -20.08
C TYR A 10 -11.85 -14.32 -18.65
N ASN A 11 -11.27 -13.14 -18.49
CA ASN A 11 -10.98 -12.57 -17.18
C ASN A 11 -12.25 -11.92 -16.61
N PRO A 12 -12.76 -12.35 -15.44
CA PRO A 12 -13.96 -11.78 -14.83
C PRO A 12 -13.82 -10.29 -14.48
N VAL A 13 -12.61 -9.83 -14.15
CA VAL A 13 -12.35 -8.41 -13.90
C VAL A 13 -12.49 -7.61 -15.19
N ALA A 14 -11.94 -8.10 -16.31
CA ALA A 14 -12.09 -7.46 -17.62
C ALA A 14 -13.56 -7.43 -18.06
N THR A 15 -14.33 -8.49 -17.82
CA THR A 15 -15.77 -8.54 -18.07
C THR A 15 -16.53 -7.49 -17.26
N LEU A 16 -16.18 -7.31 -15.99
CA LEU A 16 -16.78 -6.27 -15.15
C LEU A 16 -16.45 -4.86 -15.69
N ILE A 17 -15.20 -4.63 -16.09
CA ILE A 17 -14.76 -3.36 -16.71
C ILE A 17 -15.55 -3.08 -17.99
N LEU A 18 -15.75 -4.09 -18.85
CA LEU A 18 -16.57 -3.97 -20.07
C LEU A 18 -18.01 -3.57 -19.73
N LYS A 19 -18.63 -4.20 -18.73
CA LYS A 19 -19.97 -3.80 -18.27
C LYS A 19 -20.00 -2.36 -17.76
N CYS A 20 -19.06 -1.97 -16.93
CA CYS A 20 -18.99 -0.62 -16.37
C CYS A 20 -18.77 0.45 -17.44
N THR A 21 -18.05 0.14 -18.53
CA THR A 21 -17.73 1.12 -19.58
C THR A 21 -18.70 1.15 -20.75
N LEU A 22 -19.28 0.01 -21.10
CA LEU A 22 -20.13 -0.13 -22.29
C LEU A 22 -21.62 -0.27 -21.97
N GLU A 23 -21.99 -1.14 -21.02
CA GLU A 23 -23.39 -1.46 -20.74
C GLU A 23 -24.02 -0.45 -19.75
N TYR A 24 -23.41 -0.25 -18.58
CA TYR A 24 -24.01 0.54 -17.51
C TYR A 24 -24.20 2.01 -17.87
N PRO A 25 -23.30 2.71 -18.57
CA PRO A 25 -23.55 4.06 -19.01
C PRO A 25 -24.76 4.19 -19.94
N GLN A 26 -24.92 3.26 -20.87
CA GLN A 26 -26.07 3.25 -21.80
C GLN A 26 -27.39 2.91 -21.09
N ARG A 27 -27.34 2.02 -20.10
CA ARG A 27 -28.53 1.51 -19.42
C ARG A 27 -29.02 2.43 -18.30
N TYR A 28 -28.10 3.04 -17.56
CA TYR A 28 -28.41 3.75 -16.32
C TYR A 28 -28.09 5.25 -16.35
N ALA A 29 -27.37 5.75 -17.34
CA ALA A 29 -27.06 7.18 -17.46
C ALA A 29 -28.24 8.04 -17.96
N ARG A 30 -29.48 7.57 -17.83
CA ARG A 30 -30.67 8.28 -18.25
C ARG A 30 -30.97 9.41 -17.27
N GLY A 31 -30.59 10.62 -17.60
CA GLY A 31 -31.09 11.85 -17.06
C GLY A 31 -31.65 12.68 -18.20
N GLU A 32 -32.40 13.76 -17.91
CA GLU A 32 -33.06 14.59 -18.91
C GLU A 32 -32.29 14.70 -20.22
N GLU A 33 -32.99 14.56 -21.35
CA GLU A 33 -32.44 14.53 -22.72
C GLU A 33 -31.23 15.47 -22.83
N LEU A 34 -30.07 14.88 -23.16
CA LEU A 34 -28.90 15.64 -23.59
C LEU A 34 -29.33 16.45 -24.80
N LYS A 35 -29.79 17.69 -24.58
CA LYS A 35 -29.93 18.65 -25.68
C LYS A 35 -28.58 18.77 -26.31
N GLU A 36 -28.53 18.45 -27.61
CA GLU A 36 -27.36 18.51 -28.45
C GLU A 36 -26.62 19.82 -28.21
N GLY A 37 -25.48 19.71 -27.55
CA GLY A 37 -24.52 20.78 -27.31
C GLY A 37 -23.11 20.24 -27.30
N PRO A 38 -22.09 21.05 -27.67
CA PRO A 38 -20.76 20.53 -27.92
C PRO A 38 -20.18 19.89 -26.65
N LEU A 39 -19.86 18.61 -26.73
CA LEU A 39 -18.94 17.74 -25.96
C LEU A 39 -18.69 17.98 -24.44
N ARG A 40 -19.42 18.89 -23.78
CA ARG A 40 -19.40 19.14 -22.34
C ARG A 40 -20.82 19.29 -21.82
N GLY A 41 -21.60 18.20 -21.87
CA GLY A 41 -22.79 18.08 -21.05
C GLY A 41 -22.41 18.22 -19.57
N ASP A 42 -23.23 18.94 -18.81
CA ASP A 42 -23.05 19.09 -17.38
C ASP A 42 -23.12 17.69 -16.73
N VAL A 43 -21.97 17.11 -16.39
CA VAL A 43 -21.85 15.78 -15.80
C VAL A 43 -22.65 15.67 -14.50
N SER A 44 -22.92 16.81 -13.85
CA SER A 44 -23.72 16.89 -12.63
C SER A 44 -25.19 16.44 -12.79
N LYS A 45 -25.69 16.38 -14.03
CA LYS A 45 -27.07 15.94 -14.34
C LYS A 45 -27.19 14.46 -14.69
N ASN A 46 -26.08 13.74 -14.77
CA ASN A 46 -26.09 12.32 -15.08
C ASN A 46 -26.47 11.51 -13.84
N LEU A 47 -27.62 10.84 -13.85
CA LEU A 47 -28.11 10.05 -12.70
C LEU A 47 -27.15 8.95 -12.27
N LEU A 48 -26.48 8.27 -13.21
CA LEU A 48 -25.49 7.25 -12.88
C LEU A 48 -24.31 7.84 -12.09
N VAL A 49 -23.83 9.01 -12.49
CA VAL A 49 -22.74 9.70 -11.76
C VAL A 49 -23.18 10.09 -10.36
N GLN A 50 -24.38 10.65 -10.22
CA GLN A 50 -24.94 11.00 -8.91
C GLN A 50 -25.09 9.79 -7.99
N ASP A 51 -25.56 8.66 -8.53
CA ASP A 51 -25.71 7.43 -7.76
C ASP A 51 -24.35 6.84 -7.36
N VAL A 52 -23.36 6.84 -8.26
CA VAL A 52 -21.98 6.41 -7.95
C VAL A 52 -21.37 7.31 -6.86
N GLU A 53 -21.52 8.62 -6.95
CA GLU A 53 -21.05 9.55 -5.92
C GLU A 53 -21.76 9.33 -4.58
N ARG A 54 -23.08 9.21 -4.60
CA ARG A 54 -23.90 8.98 -3.40
C ARG A 54 -23.49 7.70 -2.68
N TRP A 55 -23.47 6.59 -3.39
CA TRP A 55 -23.15 5.28 -2.80
C TRP A 55 -21.67 5.16 -2.47
N GLY A 56 -20.78 5.74 -3.27
CA GLY A 56 -19.35 5.82 -2.96
C GLY A 56 -19.07 6.59 -1.68
N ASN A 57 -19.73 7.74 -1.49
CA ASN A 57 -19.61 8.51 -0.25
C ASN A 57 -20.20 7.77 0.95
N TRP A 58 -21.35 7.10 0.78
CA TRP A 58 -21.91 6.26 1.83
C TRP A 58 -20.95 5.16 2.28
N VAL A 59 -20.35 4.41 1.33
CA VAL A 59 -19.34 3.37 1.64
C VAL A 59 -18.15 3.98 2.37
N LEU A 60 -17.66 5.13 1.93
CA LEU A 60 -16.52 5.82 2.59
C LEU A 60 -16.86 6.23 4.01
N GLU A 61 -18.06 6.74 4.25
CA GLU A 61 -18.50 7.14 5.60
C GLU A 61 -18.65 5.95 6.53
N GLU A 62 -19.28 4.86 6.08
CA GLU A 62 -19.41 3.65 6.87
C GLU A 62 -18.04 3.03 7.18
N ALA A 63 -17.15 2.94 6.19
CA ALA A 63 -15.78 2.48 6.39
C ALA A 63 -15.02 3.38 7.39
N ARG A 64 -15.19 4.70 7.30
CA ARG A 64 -14.55 5.64 8.24
C ARG A 64 -15.08 5.47 9.67
N LYS A 65 -16.37 5.23 9.86
CA LYS A 65 -16.96 4.97 11.19
C LYS A 65 -16.38 3.68 11.79
N GLU A 66 -16.21 2.65 10.98
CA GLU A 66 -15.78 1.34 11.44
C GLU A 66 -14.27 1.24 11.66
N ILE A 67 -13.47 1.63 10.65
CA ILE A 67 -12.02 1.42 10.66
C ILE A 67 -11.21 2.71 10.80
N GLY A 68 -11.84 3.87 10.81
CA GLY A 68 -11.14 5.17 10.90
C GLY A 68 -10.25 5.32 12.13
N ARG A 69 -10.58 4.65 13.24
CA ARG A 69 -9.76 4.63 14.47
C ARG A 69 -8.37 4.01 14.29
N PHE A 70 -8.19 3.18 13.26
CA PHE A 70 -6.90 2.58 12.91
C PHE A 70 -6.02 3.49 12.02
N TYR A 71 -6.50 4.70 11.74
CA TYR A 71 -5.79 5.75 11.01
C TYR A 71 -5.73 7.04 11.84
N PRO A 72 -5.08 6.99 13.02
CA PRO A 72 -5.06 8.14 13.93
C PRO A 72 -4.35 9.32 13.28
N VAL A 73 -4.92 10.49 13.46
CA VAL A 73 -4.31 11.75 13.04
C VAL A 73 -3.07 12.02 13.90
N ASP A 74 -1.98 12.46 13.28
CA ASP A 74 -0.76 12.85 13.97
C ASP A 74 -0.95 14.18 14.75
N GLU A 75 -0.02 14.48 15.66
CA GLU A 75 -0.09 15.65 16.56
C GLU A 75 -0.15 16.99 15.79
N ASP A 76 0.45 17.04 14.60
CA ASP A 76 0.42 18.21 13.72
C ASP A 76 -0.86 18.31 12.86
N GLY A 77 -1.82 17.41 13.03
CA GLY A 77 -3.04 17.31 12.24
C GLY A 77 -2.87 16.61 10.89
N SER A 78 -1.71 16.03 10.62
CA SER A 78 -1.47 15.23 9.41
C SER A 78 -2.15 13.87 9.51
N ILE A 79 -2.65 13.40 8.37
CA ILE A 79 -3.39 12.14 8.25
C ILE A 79 -2.48 11.08 7.63
N PRO A 80 -2.37 9.87 8.19
CA PRO A 80 -1.65 8.77 7.55
C PRO A 80 -2.38 8.33 6.29
N VAL A 81 -1.67 8.36 5.16
CA VAL A 81 -2.19 7.94 3.84
C VAL A 81 -1.46 6.73 3.28
N GLY A 82 -0.50 6.20 4.01
CA GLY A 82 0.21 4.99 3.65
C GLY A 82 1.26 4.60 4.68
N TYR A 83 1.60 3.33 4.69
CA TYR A 83 2.62 2.75 5.55
C TYR A 83 3.65 2.02 4.69
N ILE A 84 4.92 2.29 4.95
CA ILE A 84 6.04 1.63 4.26
C ILE A 84 6.49 0.45 5.10
N TRP A 85 6.38 -0.73 4.54
CA TRP A 85 6.78 -1.98 5.15
C TRP A 85 7.98 -2.57 4.43
N ALA A 86 8.87 -3.19 5.18
CA ALA A 86 9.91 -4.06 4.65
C ALA A 86 9.66 -5.50 5.11
N ARG A 87 9.82 -6.46 4.22
CA ARG A 87 10.00 -7.85 4.62
C ARG A 87 11.32 -7.95 5.34
N THR A 88 11.43 -8.84 6.33
CA THR A 88 12.64 -9.00 7.12
C THR A 88 13.07 -10.46 7.19
N ILE A 89 14.37 -10.67 7.29
CA ILE A 89 14.97 -11.98 7.62
C ILE A 89 16.03 -11.79 8.71
N LYS A 90 16.32 -12.83 9.46
CA LYS A 90 17.47 -12.82 10.37
C LYS A 90 18.77 -13.06 9.60
N CYS A 91 19.82 -12.35 9.97
CA CYS A 91 21.16 -12.59 9.45
C CYS A 91 21.57 -14.04 9.73
N GLN A 92 22.11 -14.72 8.69
CA GLN A 92 22.49 -16.12 8.79
C GLN A 92 23.87 -16.33 9.43
N ASN A 93 24.60 -15.25 9.72
CA ASN A 93 25.83 -15.30 10.52
C ASN A 93 25.45 -15.53 11.99
N PRO A 94 25.83 -16.67 12.61
CA PRO A 94 25.47 -16.99 14.00
C PRO A 94 25.93 -15.95 15.02
N ALA A 95 27.05 -15.26 14.75
CA ALA A 95 27.58 -14.22 15.63
C ALA A 95 26.83 -12.87 15.51
N CYS A 96 25.92 -12.73 14.53
CA CYS A 96 25.20 -11.49 14.28
C CYS A 96 23.71 -11.60 14.61
N GLY A 97 22.97 -12.47 13.93
CA GLY A 97 21.55 -12.70 14.13
C GLY A 97 20.64 -11.48 13.93
N ALA A 98 21.16 -10.33 13.48
CA ALA A 98 20.43 -9.08 13.31
C ALA A 98 19.29 -9.23 12.31
N GLU A 99 18.20 -8.48 12.53
CA GLU A 99 17.11 -8.39 11.57
C GLU A 99 17.51 -7.51 10.39
N ILE A 100 17.38 -8.05 9.18
CA ILE A 100 17.73 -7.37 7.93
C ILE A 100 16.43 -6.98 7.22
N PRO A 101 16.08 -5.69 7.12
CA PRO A 101 15.01 -5.22 6.26
C PRO A 101 15.39 -5.41 4.78
N LEU A 102 14.56 -6.12 4.02
CA LEU A 102 14.79 -6.41 2.60
C LEU A 102 14.25 -5.26 1.75
N MET A 103 15.12 -4.39 1.31
CA MET A 103 14.78 -3.22 0.50
C MET A 103 15.71 -3.14 -0.72
N THR A 104 15.16 -2.95 -1.89
CA THR A 104 15.93 -2.77 -3.13
C THR A 104 16.44 -1.34 -3.29
N GLN A 105 15.76 -0.38 -2.69
CA GLN A 105 16.08 1.05 -2.66
C GLN A 105 15.52 1.69 -1.40
N PHE A 106 15.98 2.91 -1.06
CA PHE A 106 15.54 3.63 0.13
C PHE A 106 14.74 4.90 -0.18
N TRP A 107 14.44 5.20 -1.45
CA TRP A 107 13.67 6.38 -1.81
C TRP A 107 12.23 6.33 -1.27
N LEU A 108 11.82 7.44 -0.64
CA LEU A 108 10.43 7.73 -0.29
C LEU A 108 9.79 8.67 -1.31
N ALA A 109 10.58 9.61 -1.84
CA ALA A 109 10.18 10.47 -2.96
C ALA A 109 11.40 10.79 -3.84
N LYS A 110 11.20 10.71 -5.17
CA LYS A 110 12.21 11.05 -6.19
C LYS A 110 11.48 11.71 -7.36
N LYS A 111 11.00 12.94 -7.15
CA LYS A 111 10.27 13.69 -8.19
C LYS A 111 10.67 15.17 -8.18
N GLY A 112 11.25 15.64 -9.29
CA GLY A 112 11.75 17.01 -9.38
C GLY A 112 12.76 17.31 -8.28
N ASP A 113 12.59 18.43 -7.59
CA ASP A 113 13.45 18.88 -6.50
C ASP A 113 13.16 18.16 -5.16
N LYS A 114 12.06 17.41 -5.08
CA LYS A 114 11.71 16.66 -3.89
C LYS A 114 12.42 15.31 -3.89
N ARG A 115 13.50 15.23 -3.10
CA ARG A 115 14.31 14.02 -2.91
C ARG A 115 14.34 13.67 -1.44
N VAL A 116 13.57 12.67 -1.03
CA VAL A 116 13.44 12.19 0.35
C VAL A 116 13.72 10.70 0.39
N SER A 117 14.54 10.28 1.34
CA SER A 117 14.97 8.90 1.48
C SER A 117 14.97 8.45 2.93
N LEU A 118 14.80 7.15 3.14
CA LEU A 118 15.20 6.48 4.37
C LEU A 118 16.73 6.36 4.38
N TYR A 119 17.35 6.67 5.50
CA TYR A 119 18.77 6.44 5.74
C TYR A 119 18.91 5.35 6.79
N PRO A 120 19.40 4.15 6.43
CA PRO A 120 19.64 3.08 7.39
C PRO A 120 20.92 3.36 8.19
N TYR A 121 20.88 3.12 9.49
CA TYR A 121 22.06 3.14 10.36
C TYR A 121 21.98 1.99 11.36
N VAL A 122 23.10 1.68 11.98
CA VAL A 122 23.18 0.61 12.98
C VAL A 122 23.26 1.22 14.37
N ALA A 123 22.33 0.85 15.24
CA ALA A 123 22.33 1.19 16.65
C ALA A 123 22.08 -0.08 17.47
N ASP A 124 22.91 -0.34 18.45
CA ASP A 124 22.78 -1.51 19.36
C ASP A 124 22.60 -2.85 18.62
N GLY A 125 23.33 -3.03 17.50
CA GLY A 125 23.24 -4.25 16.68
C GLY A 125 21.95 -4.38 15.86
N LYS A 126 21.13 -3.34 15.80
CA LYS A 126 19.89 -3.29 15.03
C LYS A 126 19.99 -2.30 13.87
N VAL A 127 19.28 -2.59 12.79
CA VAL A 127 19.14 -1.65 11.67
C VAL A 127 17.99 -0.70 11.98
N GLU A 128 18.32 0.57 12.17
CA GLU A 128 17.37 1.65 12.37
C GLU A 128 17.34 2.59 11.18
N PHE A 129 16.33 3.45 11.11
CA PHE A 129 16.13 4.37 10.01
C PHE A 129 15.92 5.79 10.49
N LYS A 130 16.42 6.74 9.72
CA LYS A 130 16.01 8.13 9.79
C LYS A 130 15.64 8.64 8.39
N ILE A 131 14.94 9.75 8.32
CA ILE A 131 14.54 10.34 7.04
C ILE A 131 15.48 11.48 6.73
N VAL A 132 15.98 11.50 5.49
CA VAL A 132 16.94 12.49 5.01
C VAL A 132 16.49 13.06 3.66
N GLY A 133 16.96 14.27 3.34
CA GLY A 133 16.69 14.94 2.07
C GLY A 133 15.79 16.16 2.21
N THR A 134 15.06 16.50 1.15
CA THR A 134 14.29 17.75 1.05
C THR A 134 13.26 17.89 2.18
N GLY A 135 13.47 18.87 3.07
CA GLY A 135 12.62 19.14 4.23
C GLY A 135 12.94 18.31 5.48
N TYR A 136 14.07 17.57 5.47
CA TYR A 136 14.61 16.76 6.56
C TYR A 136 16.09 17.04 6.77
N GLU A 137 16.77 16.20 7.56
CA GLU A 137 18.22 16.26 7.66
C GLU A 137 18.90 16.14 6.29
N GLU A 138 20.08 16.74 6.14
CA GLU A 138 20.86 16.64 4.92
C GLU A 138 21.21 15.19 4.61
N MET A 139 21.08 14.82 3.33
CA MET A 139 21.46 13.48 2.88
C MET A 139 22.98 13.33 2.91
N PRO A 140 23.53 12.30 3.60
CA PRO A 140 24.98 12.09 3.64
C PRO A 140 25.56 11.91 2.24
N LYS A 141 26.73 12.53 1.98
CA LYS A 141 27.38 12.56 0.66
C LYS A 141 27.71 11.16 0.11
N ASP A 142 28.07 10.24 1.00
CA ASP A 142 28.46 8.85 0.64
C ASP A 142 27.26 7.90 0.57
N PHE A 143 26.05 8.39 0.82
CA PHE A 143 24.86 7.58 0.80
C PHE A 143 24.21 7.57 -0.58
N ASN A 144 23.95 6.38 -1.11
CA ASN A 144 23.22 6.21 -2.35
C ASN A 144 21.88 5.49 -2.11
N PRO A 145 20.74 6.21 -2.12
CA PRO A 145 19.43 5.64 -1.87
C PRO A 145 18.96 4.62 -2.94
N ASP A 146 19.56 4.59 -4.13
CA ASP A 146 19.26 3.58 -5.14
C ASP A 146 19.86 2.20 -4.78
N LYS A 147 20.73 2.14 -3.75
CA LYS A 147 21.36 0.90 -3.27
C LYS A 147 20.73 0.49 -1.94
N GLY A 148 19.77 -0.43 -2.01
CA GLY A 148 19.17 -1.05 -0.83
C GLY A 148 20.00 -2.16 -0.22
N THR A 149 19.40 -2.90 0.70
CA THR A 149 19.98 -4.10 1.32
C THR A 149 19.98 -5.31 0.37
N VAL A 150 19.12 -5.26 -0.66
CA VAL A 150 18.98 -6.32 -1.68
C VAL A 150 19.41 -5.77 -3.04
N HIS A 151 20.31 -6.49 -3.71
CA HIS A 151 20.73 -6.20 -5.08
C HIS A 151 20.92 -7.51 -5.87
N LYS A 152 20.24 -7.64 -7.03
CA LYS A 152 20.32 -8.84 -7.92
C LYS A 152 20.17 -10.15 -7.14
N ALA A 153 19.13 -10.29 -6.33
CA ALA A 153 18.86 -11.45 -5.47
C ALA A 153 19.91 -11.73 -4.39
N ILE A 154 20.85 -10.83 -4.13
CA ILE A 154 21.82 -10.91 -3.05
C ILE A 154 21.41 -9.92 -1.97
N THR A 155 21.33 -10.40 -0.73
CA THR A 155 21.07 -9.60 0.46
C THR A 155 22.37 -9.40 1.23
N ARG A 156 22.68 -8.15 1.61
CA ARG A 156 23.80 -7.81 2.47
C ARG A 156 23.31 -7.35 3.84
N CYS A 157 23.84 -7.96 4.90
CA CYS A 157 23.54 -7.54 6.26
C CYS A 157 24.18 -6.17 6.55
N PRO A 158 23.40 -5.14 6.92
CA PRO A 158 23.99 -3.82 7.24
C PRO A 158 24.83 -3.82 8.51
N VAL A 159 24.63 -4.79 9.42
CA VAL A 159 25.33 -4.86 10.70
C VAL A 159 26.71 -5.50 10.57
N CYS A 160 26.82 -6.69 9.95
CA CYS A 160 28.06 -7.43 9.88
C CYS A 160 28.64 -7.57 8.47
N GLY A 161 27.95 -7.08 7.44
CA GLY A 161 28.38 -7.17 6.05
C GLY A 161 28.20 -8.54 5.39
N SER A 162 27.76 -9.58 6.13
CA SER A 162 27.55 -10.93 5.58
C SER A 162 26.57 -10.91 4.42
N VAL A 163 26.83 -11.79 3.45
CA VAL A 163 26.06 -11.90 2.21
C VAL A 163 25.18 -13.15 2.28
N ILE A 164 23.93 -13.02 1.87
CA ILE A 164 22.93 -14.08 1.82
C ILE A 164 22.40 -14.15 0.39
N ASP A 165 22.49 -15.30 -0.23
CA ASP A 165 22.02 -15.53 -1.59
C ASP A 165 20.49 -15.65 -1.67
N GLY A 166 19.93 -15.42 -2.87
CA GLY A 166 18.47 -15.42 -3.08
C GLY A 166 17.81 -16.78 -2.82
N LYS A 167 18.51 -17.91 -3.02
CA LYS A 167 17.96 -19.24 -2.72
C LYS A 167 17.77 -19.40 -1.22
N SER A 168 18.73 -18.94 -0.43
CA SER A 168 18.65 -18.93 1.03
C SER A 168 17.54 -18.01 1.53
N VAL A 169 17.39 -16.81 0.94
CA VAL A 169 16.28 -15.92 1.25
C VAL A 169 14.95 -16.61 0.94
N SER A 170 14.77 -17.16 -0.27
CA SER A 170 13.54 -17.87 -0.66
C SER A 170 13.22 -19.06 0.25
N ARG A 171 14.26 -19.79 0.72
CA ARG A 171 14.07 -20.86 1.70
C ARG A 171 13.53 -20.34 3.02
N LEU A 172 14.07 -19.24 3.55
CA LEU A 172 13.60 -18.64 4.80
C LEU A 172 12.12 -18.21 4.71
N PHE A 173 11.70 -17.69 3.57
CA PHE A 173 10.29 -17.38 3.34
C PHE A 173 9.41 -18.63 3.35
N ARG A 174 9.79 -19.69 2.63
CA ARG A 174 9.03 -20.95 2.60
C ARG A 174 8.96 -21.65 3.97
N GLU A 175 10.00 -21.49 4.78
CA GLU A 175 10.06 -22.03 6.15
C GLU A 175 9.33 -21.16 7.20
N GLY A 176 8.65 -20.07 6.78
CA GLY A 176 7.97 -19.16 7.70
C GLY A 176 8.92 -18.38 8.64
N LYS A 177 10.22 -18.31 8.32
CA LYS A 177 11.25 -17.60 9.10
C LYS A 177 11.46 -16.16 8.68
N ALA A 178 10.72 -15.69 7.70
CA ALA A 178 10.68 -14.29 7.31
C ALA A 178 9.65 -13.54 8.15
N GLY A 179 9.96 -12.28 8.44
CA GLY A 179 9.07 -11.36 9.14
C GLY A 179 8.69 -10.15 8.29
N GLN A 180 8.11 -9.17 8.95
CA GLN A 180 7.83 -7.85 8.37
C GLN A 180 7.99 -6.78 9.43
N ARG A 181 8.42 -5.59 9.01
CA ARG A 181 8.59 -4.42 9.87
C ARG A 181 8.01 -3.19 9.21
N MET A 182 7.19 -2.45 9.93
CA MET A 182 6.77 -1.11 9.51
C MET A 182 7.96 -0.17 9.68
N ILE A 183 8.34 0.50 8.60
CA ILE A 183 9.55 1.36 8.58
C ILE A 183 9.17 2.83 8.67
N ALA A 184 8.18 3.27 7.91
CA ALA A 184 7.79 4.68 7.88
C ALA A 184 6.30 4.84 7.61
N VAL A 185 5.80 6.01 7.97
CA VAL A 185 4.43 6.46 7.72
C VAL A 185 4.47 7.60 6.71
N VAL A 186 3.60 7.50 5.72
CA VAL A 186 3.36 8.55 4.71
C VAL A 186 2.20 9.39 5.18
N LEU A 187 2.41 10.68 5.35
CA LEU A 187 1.45 11.61 5.89
C LEU A 187 0.99 12.62 4.84
N HIS A 188 -0.24 13.05 4.96
CA HIS A 188 -0.81 14.17 4.20
C HIS A 188 -1.39 15.20 5.18
N ASN A 189 -0.90 16.43 5.09
CA ASN A 189 -1.49 17.53 5.83
C ASN A 189 -2.61 18.15 4.97
N PRO A 190 -3.88 18.16 5.43
CA PRO A 190 -4.98 18.72 4.66
C PRO A 190 -4.83 20.21 4.35
N LYS A 191 -4.05 20.95 5.19
CA LYS A 191 -3.76 22.38 5.01
C LYS A 191 -2.48 22.63 4.22
N GLY A 192 -1.71 21.57 3.91
CA GLY A 192 -0.41 21.65 3.24
C GLY A 192 -0.44 21.09 1.81
N LYS A 193 0.62 21.31 1.08
CA LYS A 193 0.82 20.72 -0.25
C LYS A 193 1.78 19.52 -0.18
N GLY A 194 1.34 18.40 -0.74
CA GLY A 194 2.17 17.21 -0.89
C GLY A 194 2.14 16.26 0.31
N LYS A 195 3.02 15.28 0.29
CA LYS A 195 3.16 14.25 1.32
C LYS A 195 4.40 14.53 2.16
N THR A 196 4.34 14.22 3.45
CA THR A 196 5.46 14.19 4.38
C THR A 196 5.67 12.75 4.88
N TYR A 197 6.75 12.51 5.58
CA TYR A 197 7.14 11.18 6.02
C TYR A 197 7.68 11.25 7.45
N ARG A 198 7.41 10.23 8.24
CA ARG A 198 8.10 9.99 9.51
C ARG A 198 8.44 8.52 9.67
N VAL A 199 9.41 8.22 10.49
CA VAL A 199 9.69 6.83 10.87
C VAL A 199 8.52 6.30 11.70
N ALA A 200 8.19 5.02 11.52
CA ALA A 200 7.16 4.36 12.31
C ALA A 200 7.60 4.24 13.77
N ASN A 201 6.67 4.40 14.69
CA ASN A 201 6.91 4.34 16.12
C ASN A 201 6.04 3.24 16.78
N GLU A 202 6.21 3.05 18.09
CA GLU A 202 5.48 2.04 18.85
C GLU A 202 3.94 2.24 18.81
N LYS A 203 3.48 3.49 18.71
CA LYS A 203 2.04 3.79 18.59
C LYS A 203 1.48 3.24 17.29
N ASP A 204 2.21 3.41 16.16
CA ASP A 204 1.78 2.88 14.86
C ASP A 204 1.68 1.35 14.89
N ILE A 205 2.67 0.71 15.51
CA ILE A 205 2.70 -0.75 15.65
C ILE A 205 1.57 -1.25 16.55
N SER A 206 1.28 -0.54 17.63
CA SER A 206 0.17 -0.86 18.54
C SER A 206 -1.18 -0.78 17.84
N VAL A 207 -1.41 0.30 17.09
CA VAL A 207 -2.63 0.50 16.28
C VAL A 207 -2.77 -0.58 15.22
N PHE A 208 -1.68 -0.94 14.55
CA PHE A 208 -1.70 -2.01 13.56
C PHE A 208 -2.08 -3.36 14.18
N ARG A 209 -1.51 -3.73 15.34
CA ARG A 209 -1.87 -4.95 16.06
C ARG A 209 -3.33 -4.97 16.52
N GLU A 210 -3.87 -3.81 16.87
CA GLU A 210 -5.28 -3.67 17.20
C GLU A 210 -6.16 -3.90 15.97
N ALA A 211 -5.76 -3.38 14.81
CA ALA A 211 -6.45 -3.61 13.55
C ALA A 211 -6.43 -5.08 13.13
N GLU A 212 -5.30 -5.78 13.32
CA GLU A 212 -5.20 -7.23 13.07
C GLU A 212 -6.19 -8.02 13.93
N ARG A 213 -6.23 -7.74 15.24
CA ARG A 213 -7.19 -8.40 16.16
C ARG A 213 -8.63 -8.15 15.75
N TYR A 214 -8.95 -6.90 15.43
CA TYR A 214 -10.29 -6.53 14.98
C TYR A 214 -10.68 -7.27 13.68
N LEU A 215 -9.75 -7.39 12.73
CA LEU A 215 -9.98 -8.14 11.49
C LEU A 215 -10.26 -9.62 11.77
N GLU A 216 -9.51 -10.26 12.66
CA GLU A 216 -9.71 -11.67 13.04
C GLU A 216 -11.07 -11.89 13.67
N GLU A 217 -11.46 -11.03 14.62
CA GLU A 217 -12.77 -11.08 15.29
C GLU A 217 -13.91 -10.90 14.27
N LYS A 218 -13.79 -9.92 13.39
CA LYS A 218 -14.78 -9.66 12.35
C LYS A 218 -14.87 -10.78 11.33
N ARG A 219 -13.73 -11.33 10.92
CA ARG A 219 -13.65 -12.47 9.99
C ARG A 219 -14.39 -13.68 10.56
N LYS A 220 -14.15 -13.99 11.83
CA LYS A 220 -14.85 -15.08 12.51
C LYS A 220 -16.36 -14.85 12.57
N LYS A 221 -16.79 -13.65 12.99
CA LYS A 221 -18.21 -13.29 13.04
C LYS A 221 -18.88 -13.43 11.68
N LEU A 222 -18.27 -12.92 10.62
CA LEU A 222 -18.81 -13.00 9.26
C LEU A 222 -18.81 -14.43 8.72
N PHE A 223 -17.80 -15.24 9.09
CA PHE A 223 -17.79 -16.66 8.77
C PHE A 223 -18.97 -17.40 9.40
N ASP A 224 -19.26 -17.13 10.67
CA ASP A 224 -20.39 -17.71 11.37
C ASP A 224 -21.76 -17.28 10.76
N GLU A 225 -21.85 -16.02 10.30
CA GLU A 225 -23.06 -15.48 9.70
C GLU A 225 -23.29 -15.96 8.25
N TRP A 226 -22.22 -16.06 7.43
CA TRP A 226 -22.30 -16.30 6.00
C TRP A 226 -22.06 -17.76 5.60
N GLY A 227 -21.45 -18.56 6.48
CA GLY A 227 -21.03 -19.93 6.20
C GLY A 227 -19.85 -20.02 5.22
N MET A 228 -19.19 -18.89 4.94
CA MET A 228 -18.01 -18.80 4.08
C MET A 228 -17.03 -17.75 4.59
N ASP A 229 -15.74 -17.93 4.28
CA ASP A 229 -14.72 -16.95 4.66
C ASP A 229 -14.89 -15.65 3.86
N PRO A 230 -15.03 -14.49 4.54
CA PRO A 230 -15.10 -13.20 3.86
C PRO A 230 -13.76 -12.77 3.21
N VAL A 231 -12.65 -13.40 3.62
CA VAL A 231 -11.34 -13.15 3.04
C VAL A 231 -11.02 -14.24 2.02
N PRO A 232 -10.83 -13.90 0.74
CA PRO A 232 -10.45 -14.87 -0.28
C PRO A 232 -9.13 -15.57 0.08
N ASP A 233 -9.08 -16.89 -0.06
CA ASP A 233 -7.93 -17.73 0.23
C ASP A 233 -7.41 -18.48 -1.01
N GLU A 234 -7.97 -18.21 -2.18
CA GLU A 234 -7.51 -18.81 -3.42
C GLU A 234 -6.06 -18.46 -3.69
N PRO A 235 -5.20 -19.45 -3.88
CA PRO A 235 -3.81 -19.20 -4.19
C PRO A 235 -3.69 -18.52 -5.55
N THR A 236 -2.80 -17.51 -5.63
CA THR A 236 -2.43 -16.97 -6.93
C THR A 236 -1.75 -18.04 -7.77
N PRO A 237 -2.00 -18.10 -9.11
CA PRO A 237 -1.33 -19.05 -9.97
C PRO A 237 0.19 -19.00 -9.77
N GLU A 238 0.83 -20.16 -9.62
CA GLU A 238 2.28 -20.23 -9.57
C GLU A 238 2.86 -19.71 -10.90
N GLY A 239 3.39 -18.50 -10.88
CA GLY A 239 4.09 -17.93 -12.02
C GLY A 239 5.37 -18.73 -12.27
N LYS A 240 5.59 -19.18 -13.48
CA LYS A 240 6.93 -19.55 -13.93
C LYS A 240 7.72 -18.23 -13.98
N GLY A 241 8.48 -17.94 -12.90
CA GLY A 241 9.42 -16.84 -12.84
C GLY A 241 10.64 -17.07 -13.71
#